data_4e74b5e935da2c40288f5ec4132120bf
#
_entry.id   4e74b5e935da2c40288f5ec4132120bf
#
_cell.length_a   1.000
_cell.length_b   1.000
_cell.length_c   1.000
_cell.angle_alpha   90.00
_cell.angle_beta   90.00
_cell.angle_gamma   90.00
#
_symmetry.space_group_name_H-M   'P 1'
#
loop_
_entity.id
_entity.type
_entity.pdbx_description
1 polymer ?
#
loop_
_entity_poly.entity_id
_entity_poly.type
_entity_poly.pdbx_seq_one_letter_code
_entity_poly.pdbx_strand_id
1 'polypeptide(L)'
;MVSNVHKRLGDNDVLKGVSFQLSKGEVVALLGPSGSGKTTLLRAIAGLDHPDQGSIRLGDHLLFDGATGTAVPAEQRGLGLVFQSYALWPHRTVLENVEYPLRVRKVPAAERRERALTVLRDIGLTGMTARYPHQLSGGQQQRVALARAIVYKPPLLLLDEPLSNLDAKLREEARVWLRELIERLQISAVCVTHDQVEALALADRVLLLDKGKVEQEGAPEEMYERPRTLFAAEFMGSNNRLSGKVMEKRGAMARIAGTGWALWGQLRADRQLGEEATAVIRLERTLIQHTAGDNCLPATLETAVYLGDRWDHLYRVGELRVRAWAETPPAQGPHYLRFPPESLWIF
;
A
#
# COMPACT_ATOMS: atom_id res chain seq x y z
N MET A 1 12.27 -1.90 15.08
CA MET A 1 13.24 -2.45 14.13
C MET A 1 12.94 -3.91 13.90
N VAL A 2 12.86 -4.33 12.65
CA VAL A 2 12.76 -5.71 12.18
C VAL A 2 14.04 -6.02 11.45
N SER A 3 14.71 -7.13 11.75
CA SER A 3 16.02 -7.46 11.20
C SER A 3 16.08 -8.91 10.77
N ASN A 4 16.32 -9.10 9.46
CA ASN A 4 16.53 -10.39 8.81
C ASN A 4 15.51 -11.47 9.20
N VAL A 5 14.23 -11.10 9.19
CA VAL A 5 13.12 -11.97 9.59
C VAL A 5 12.80 -12.97 8.51
N HIS A 6 12.87 -14.26 8.86
CA HIS A 6 12.51 -15.39 8.01
C HIS A 6 11.31 -16.12 8.60
N LYS A 7 10.43 -16.62 7.71
CA LYS A 7 9.31 -17.47 8.12
C LYS A 7 8.98 -18.47 7.02
N ARG A 8 8.88 -19.73 7.44
CA ARG A 8 8.44 -20.84 6.62
C ARG A 8 7.08 -21.35 7.11
N LEU A 9 6.18 -21.63 6.20
CA LEU A 9 4.89 -22.25 6.48
C LEU A 9 4.77 -23.52 5.62
N GLY A 10 4.87 -24.67 6.26
CA GLY A 10 5.03 -25.96 5.56
C GLY A 10 6.30 -25.94 4.72
N ASP A 11 6.17 -26.17 3.41
CA ASP A 11 7.30 -26.16 2.47
C ASP A 11 7.57 -24.79 1.84
N ASN A 12 6.76 -23.76 2.15
CA ASN A 12 6.89 -22.43 1.53
C ASN A 12 7.63 -21.44 2.42
N ASP A 13 8.70 -20.86 1.91
CA ASP A 13 9.38 -19.72 2.53
C ASP A 13 8.58 -18.44 2.26
N VAL A 14 7.83 -17.99 3.28
CA VAL A 14 6.92 -16.85 3.21
C VAL A 14 7.65 -15.53 3.46
N LEU A 15 8.61 -15.51 4.38
CA LEU A 15 9.50 -14.36 4.62
C LEU A 15 10.94 -14.81 4.43
N LYS A 16 11.72 -14.02 3.68
CA LYS A 16 13.08 -14.37 3.22
C LYS A 16 14.09 -13.27 3.58
N GLY A 17 14.21 -12.98 4.88
CA GLY A 17 15.17 -12.00 5.38
C GLY A 17 14.65 -10.56 5.33
N VAL A 18 13.40 -10.35 5.65
CA VAL A 18 12.80 -9.00 5.67
C VAL A 18 13.40 -8.16 6.79
N SER A 19 13.86 -6.96 6.43
CA SER A 19 14.43 -5.99 7.37
C SER A 19 13.90 -4.60 7.08
N PHE A 20 13.48 -3.88 8.13
CA PHE A 20 13.17 -2.46 8.08
C PHE A 20 13.19 -1.83 9.48
N GLN A 21 13.28 -0.52 9.52
CA GLN A 21 13.16 0.27 10.74
C GLN A 21 11.92 1.14 10.65
N LEU A 22 11.38 1.54 11.79
CA LEU A 22 10.27 2.47 11.91
C LEU A 22 10.67 3.57 12.88
N SER A 23 10.58 4.81 12.46
CA SER A 23 10.84 5.98 13.29
C SER A 23 9.63 6.28 14.18
N LYS A 24 9.83 7.05 15.25
CA LYS A 24 8.73 7.47 16.11
C LYS A 24 7.79 8.42 15.33
N GLY A 25 6.49 8.12 15.37
CA GLY A 25 5.46 8.87 14.67
C GLY A 25 5.37 8.57 13.17
N GLU A 26 6.24 7.70 12.63
CA GLU A 26 6.23 7.30 11.23
C GLU A 26 5.12 6.27 10.95
N VAL A 27 4.51 6.37 9.78
CA VAL A 27 3.59 5.39 9.22
C VAL A 27 4.27 4.65 8.08
N VAL A 28 4.44 3.33 8.22
CA VAL A 28 4.97 2.46 7.18
C VAL A 28 3.88 1.58 6.62
N ALA A 29 3.67 1.61 5.30
CA ALA A 29 2.78 0.68 4.62
C ALA A 29 3.54 -0.53 4.07
N LEU A 30 3.07 -1.73 4.39
CA LEU A 30 3.49 -2.97 3.75
C LEU A 30 2.54 -3.24 2.59
N LEU A 31 3.03 -3.08 1.37
CA LEU A 31 2.27 -3.19 0.12
C LEU A 31 2.78 -4.39 -0.68
N GLY A 32 1.94 -4.98 -1.52
CA GLY A 32 2.35 -6.08 -2.42
C GLY A 32 1.19 -7.02 -2.75
N PRO A 33 1.37 -7.95 -3.68
CA PRO A 33 0.35 -8.91 -4.09
C PRO A 33 -0.04 -9.86 -2.96
N SER A 34 -1.17 -10.55 -3.12
CA SER A 34 -1.58 -11.60 -2.20
C SER A 34 -0.49 -12.68 -2.11
N GLY A 35 -0.21 -13.15 -0.90
CA GLY A 35 0.84 -14.14 -0.67
C GLY A 35 2.28 -13.59 -0.60
N SER A 36 2.50 -12.28 -0.69
CA SER A 36 3.86 -11.70 -0.58
C SER A 36 4.45 -11.69 0.84
N GLY A 37 3.67 -12.07 1.87
CA GLY A 37 4.15 -12.18 3.25
C GLY A 37 3.76 -11.04 4.19
N LYS A 38 3.01 -10.04 3.75
CA LYS A 38 2.64 -8.83 4.53
C LYS A 38 1.95 -9.14 5.86
N THR A 39 0.85 -9.88 5.82
CA THR A 39 0.09 -10.28 7.02
C THR A 39 0.92 -11.18 7.94
N THR A 40 1.74 -12.07 7.37
CA THR A 40 2.66 -12.90 8.15
C THR A 40 3.68 -12.06 8.91
N LEU A 41 4.26 -11.05 8.24
CA LEU A 41 5.18 -10.09 8.86
C LEU A 41 4.49 -9.27 9.97
N LEU A 42 3.28 -8.75 9.70
CA LEU A 42 2.50 -8.01 10.70
C LEU A 42 2.20 -8.89 11.93
N ARG A 43 1.77 -10.14 11.72
CA ARG A 43 1.50 -11.10 12.81
C ARG A 43 2.76 -11.46 13.59
N ALA A 44 3.90 -11.58 12.92
CA ALA A 44 5.19 -11.77 13.58
C ALA A 44 5.55 -10.58 14.49
N ILE A 45 5.31 -9.34 14.04
CA ILE A 45 5.51 -8.14 14.86
C ILE A 45 4.53 -8.12 16.03
N ALA A 46 3.28 -8.49 15.80
CA ALA A 46 2.24 -8.58 16.83
C ALA A 46 2.50 -9.67 17.89
N GLY A 47 3.32 -10.70 17.57
CA GLY A 47 3.55 -11.86 18.42
C GLY A 47 2.48 -12.93 18.31
N LEU A 48 1.65 -12.88 17.26
CA LEU A 48 0.65 -13.87 16.93
C LEU A 48 1.24 -15.06 16.16
N ASP A 49 2.31 -14.81 15.42
CA ASP A 49 3.13 -15.82 14.74
C ASP A 49 4.59 -15.67 15.16
N HIS A 50 5.33 -16.77 15.20
CA HIS A 50 6.74 -16.77 15.53
C HIS A 50 7.57 -16.91 14.25
N PRO A 51 8.47 -15.93 13.95
CA PRO A 51 9.48 -16.12 12.91
C PRO A 51 10.40 -17.30 13.20
N ASP A 52 11.06 -17.82 12.18
CA ASP A 52 12.03 -18.90 12.35
C ASP A 52 13.45 -18.36 12.61
N GLN A 53 13.76 -17.16 12.04
CA GLN A 53 15.05 -16.49 12.21
C GLN A 53 14.86 -14.96 12.23
N GLY A 54 15.92 -14.27 12.66
CA GLY A 54 15.96 -12.83 12.72
C GLY A 54 15.57 -12.29 14.07
N SER A 55 15.34 -10.97 14.16
CA SER A 55 14.96 -10.31 15.41
C SER A 55 13.95 -9.19 15.20
N ILE A 56 13.13 -8.92 16.23
CA ILE A 56 12.16 -7.84 16.27
C ILE A 56 12.35 -7.08 17.59
N ARG A 57 12.53 -5.75 17.50
CA ARG A 57 12.70 -4.86 18.66
C ARG A 57 11.74 -3.68 18.60
N LEU A 58 11.30 -3.23 19.77
CA LEU A 58 10.53 -2.01 19.98
C LEU A 58 11.31 -1.10 20.92
N GLY A 59 11.94 -0.07 20.39
CA GLY A 59 12.94 0.67 21.14
C GLY A 59 14.04 -0.28 21.63
N ASP A 60 14.33 -0.25 22.94
CA ASP A 60 15.33 -1.13 23.58
C ASP A 60 14.78 -2.51 23.93
N HIS A 61 13.46 -2.72 23.82
CA HIS A 61 12.81 -3.98 24.16
C HIS A 61 12.93 -5.00 23.03
N LEU A 62 13.57 -6.14 23.31
CA LEU A 62 13.63 -7.29 22.41
C LEU A 62 12.31 -8.05 22.49
N LEU A 63 11.56 -8.09 21.37
CA LEU A 63 10.26 -8.79 21.29
C LEU A 63 10.39 -10.21 20.75
N PHE A 64 11.35 -10.42 19.85
CA PHE A 64 11.68 -11.73 19.27
C PHE A 64 13.15 -11.78 18.88
N ASP A 65 13.78 -12.92 19.09
CA ASP A 65 15.12 -13.23 18.59
C ASP A 65 15.27 -14.74 18.40
N GLY A 66 15.41 -15.16 17.15
CA GLY A 66 15.55 -16.57 16.79
C GLY A 66 16.87 -17.20 17.26
N ALA A 67 17.94 -16.40 17.46
CA ALA A 67 19.22 -16.91 17.92
C ALA A 67 19.24 -17.21 19.43
N THR A 68 18.54 -16.39 20.23
CA THR A 68 18.46 -16.58 21.69
C THR A 68 17.20 -17.34 22.14
N GLY A 69 16.27 -17.62 21.22
CA GLY A 69 14.98 -18.22 21.53
C GLY A 69 14.00 -17.28 22.26
N THR A 70 14.28 -15.97 22.28
CA THR A 70 13.41 -14.98 22.92
C THR A 70 12.13 -14.79 22.09
N ALA A 71 10.97 -14.97 22.72
CA ALA A 71 9.67 -14.74 22.09
C ALA A 71 8.67 -14.16 23.12
N VAL A 72 8.50 -12.85 23.11
CA VAL A 72 7.54 -12.16 24.00
C VAL A 72 6.11 -12.43 23.47
N PRO A 73 5.19 -12.95 24.31
CA PRO A 73 3.80 -13.18 23.91
C PRO A 73 3.08 -11.88 23.48
N ALA A 74 2.09 -12.00 22.59
CA ALA A 74 1.41 -10.85 22.01
C ALA A 74 0.81 -9.88 23.05
N GLU A 75 0.20 -10.41 24.10
CA GLU A 75 -0.43 -9.64 25.19
C GLU A 75 0.58 -8.83 26.03
N GLN A 76 1.86 -9.20 26.00
CA GLN A 76 2.94 -8.52 26.72
C GLN A 76 3.70 -7.51 25.85
N ARG A 77 3.49 -7.50 24.52
CA ARG A 77 4.17 -6.55 23.62
C ARG A 77 3.65 -5.13 23.72
N GLY A 78 2.46 -4.92 24.27
CA GLY A 78 1.87 -3.59 24.45
C GLY A 78 1.48 -2.88 23.15
N LEU A 79 1.36 -3.60 22.05
CA LEU A 79 1.05 -3.07 20.72
C LEU A 79 -0.46 -2.93 20.51
N GLY A 80 -0.90 -1.90 19.75
CA GLY A 80 -2.25 -1.80 19.24
C GLY A 80 -2.41 -2.64 17.99
N LEU A 81 -3.52 -3.37 17.85
CA LEU A 81 -3.79 -4.16 16.64
C LEU A 81 -5.24 -4.00 16.21
N VAL A 82 -5.43 -3.69 14.94
CA VAL A 82 -6.72 -3.69 14.24
C VAL A 82 -6.68 -4.78 13.19
N PHE A 83 -7.58 -5.74 13.31
CA PHE A 83 -7.74 -6.84 12.37
C PHE A 83 -8.60 -6.43 11.16
N GLN A 84 -8.45 -7.07 10.05
CA GLN A 84 -9.25 -6.89 8.84
C GLN A 84 -10.76 -7.01 9.11
N SER A 85 -11.18 -7.99 9.94
CA SER A 85 -12.58 -8.20 10.33
C SER A 85 -13.05 -7.30 11.48
N TYR A 86 -12.21 -6.32 11.91
CA TYR A 86 -12.40 -5.49 13.09
C TYR A 86 -12.42 -6.26 14.41
N ALA A 87 -12.79 -7.52 14.43
CA ALA A 87 -12.84 -8.43 15.58
C ALA A 87 -13.51 -7.80 16.82
N LEU A 88 -14.64 -7.11 16.63
CA LEU A 88 -15.43 -6.58 17.74
C LEU A 88 -16.19 -7.71 18.42
N TRP A 89 -16.28 -7.63 19.74
CA TRP A 89 -17.10 -8.59 20.51
C TRP A 89 -18.59 -8.26 20.30
N PRO A 90 -19.36 -9.15 19.63
CA PRO A 90 -20.73 -8.85 19.23
C PRO A 90 -21.70 -8.72 20.42
N HIS A 91 -21.38 -9.36 21.54
CA HIS A 91 -22.16 -9.34 22.79
C HIS A 91 -21.79 -8.19 23.74
N ARG A 92 -20.91 -7.29 23.33
CA ARG A 92 -20.50 -6.10 24.09
C ARG A 92 -20.91 -4.85 23.36
N THR A 93 -21.29 -3.83 24.13
CA THR A 93 -21.54 -2.49 23.60
C THR A 93 -20.26 -1.85 23.06
N VAL A 94 -20.40 -0.72 22.35
CA VAL A 94 -19.28 0.11 21.88
C VAL A 94 -18.37 0.48 23.05
N LEU A 95 -18.94 1.00 24.14
CA LEU A 95 -18.17 1.39 25.31
C LEU A 95 -17.41 0.20 25.91
N GLU A 96 -18.08 -0.93 26.10
CA GLU A 96 -17.46 -2.15 26.65
C GLU A 96 -16.35 -2.72 25.77
N ASN A 97 -16.50 -2.64 24.44
CA ASN A 97 -15.43 -3.00 23.48
C ASN A 97 -14.19 -2.14 23.70
N VAL A 98 -14.36 -0.82 23.85
CA VAL A 98 -13.24 0.12 24.03
C VAL A 98 -12.65 0.03 25.44
N GLU A 99 -13.46 -0.18 26.48
CA GLU A 99 -12.97 -0.36 27.85
C GLU A 99 -12.20 -1.66 28.08
N TYR A 100 -12.44 -2.69 27.27
CA TYR A 100 -11.93 -4.03 27.52
C TYR A 100 -10.40 -4.12 27.67
N PRO A 101 -9.58 -3.51 26.78
CA PRO A 101 -8.12 -3.52 26.95
C PRO A 101 -7.63 -2.89 28.25
N LEU A 102 -8.33 -1.86 28.71
CA LEU A 102 -8.03 -1.19 30.00
C LEU A 102 -8.43 -2.07 31.19
N ARG A 103 -9.53 -2.83 31.05
CA ARG A 103 -9.96 -3.78 32.08
C ARG A 103 -8.95 -4.91 32.27
N VAL A 104 -8.43 -5.47 31.17
CA VAL A 104 -7.38 -6.51 31.21
C VAL A 104 -6.10 -5.97 31.89
N ARG A 105 -5.80 -4.69 31.69
CA ARG A 105 -4.67 -3.98 32.33
C ARG A 105 -4.96 -3.52 33.76
N LYS A 106 -6.10 -3.94 34.34
CA LYS A 106 -6.51 -3.64 35.71
C LYS A 106 -6.67 -2.13 36.00
N VAL A 107 -6.96 -1.30 35.00
CA VAL A 107 -7.26 0.12 35.18
C VAL A 107 -8.57 0.25 35.98
N PRO A 108 -8.64 1.15 37.03
CA PRO A 108 -9.85 1.37 37.82
C PRO A 108 -11.06 1.73 36.95
N ALA A 109 -12.27 1.30 37.37
CA ALA A 109 -13.48 1.40 36.57
C ALA A 109 -13.83 2.83 36.14
N ALA A 110 -13.71 3.81 37.06
CA ALA A 110 -13.99 5.22 36.77
C ALA A 110 -13.04 5.78 35.70
N GLU A 111 -11.74 5.57 35.87
CA GLU A 111 -10.69 6.00 34.94
C GLU A 111 -10.83 5.31 33.59
N ARG A 112 -11.11 4.01 33.55
CA ARG A 112 -11.34 3.23 32.34
C ARG A 112 -12.49 3.82 31.52
N ARG A 113 -13.61 4.12 32.18
CA ARG A 113 -14.79 4.71 31.54
C ARG A 113 -14.47 6.10 30.98
N GLU A 114 -13.80 6.94 31.75
CA GLU A 114 -13.39 8.29 31.31
C GLU A 114 -12.49 8.24 30.08
N ARG A 115 -11.44 7.40 30.09
CA ARG A 115 -10.52 7.22 28.95
C ARG A 115 -11.26 6.71 27.72
N ALA A 116 -12.14 5.72 27.87
CA ALA A 116 -12.92 5.18 26.75
C ALA A 116 -13.87 6.22 26.15
N LEU A 117 -14.58 7.00 26.98
CA LEU A 117 -15.46 8.07 26.52
C LEU A 117 -14.68 9.20 25.82
N THR A 118 -13.49 9.53 26.29
CA THR A 118 -12.60 10.51 25.66
C THR A 118 -12.22 10.06 24.27
N VAL A 119 -11.71 8.83 24.11
CA VAL A 119 -11.34 8.30 22.80
C VAL A 119 -12.55 8.21 21.87
N LEU A 120 -13.71 7.74 22.35
CA LEU A 120 -14.95 7.69 21.56
C LEU A 120 -15.42 9.06 21.08
N ARG A 121 -15.23 10.10 21.87
CA ARG A 121 -15.49 11.49 21.47
C ARG A 121 -14.52 11.95 20.39
N ASP A 122 -13.22 11.68 20.56
CA ASP A 122 -12.17 12.09 19.61
C ASP A 122 -12.35 11.48 18.22
N ILE A 123 -13.02 10.31 18.15
CA ILE A 123 -13.30 9.62 16.88
C ILE A 123 -14.76 9.79 16.40
N GLY A 124 -15.56 10.69 17.06
CA GLY A 124 -16.90 11.04 16.61
C GLY A 124 -17.97 10.00 16.92
N LEU A 125 -17.84 9.18 17.98
CA LEU A 125 -18.79 8.11 18.35
C LEU A 125 -19.51 8.35 19.70
N THR A 126 -19.57 9.59 20.17
CA THR A 126 -20.12 9.95 21.48
C THR A 126 -21.53 9.43 21.71
N GLY A 127 -22.42 9.52 20.71
CA GLY A 127 -23.83 9.10 20.82
C GLY A 127 -24.08 7.59 20.63
N MET A 128 -23.01 6.77 20.53
CA MET A 128 -23.14 5.35 20.15
C MET A 128 -22.64 4.40 21.25
N THR A 129 -22.31 4.90 22.43
CA THR A 129 -21.66 4.14 23.51
C THR A 129 -22.44 2.90 23.98
N ALA A 130 -23.78 2.96 23.94
CA ALA A 130 -24.68 1.87 24.34
C ALA A 130 -25.04 0.92 23.18
N ARG A 131 -24.64 1.21 21.92
CA ARG A 131 -24.94 0.36 20.77
C ARG A 131 -24.05 -0.87 20.74
N TYR A 132 -24.56 -1.92 20.12
CA TYR A 132 -23.81 -3.15 19.82
C TYR A 132 -23.22 -3.08 18.40
N PRO A 133 -22.17 -3.86 18.08
CA PRO A 133 -21.53 -3.86 16.76
C PRO A 133 -22.50 -4.02 15.57
N HIS A 134 -23.49 -4.91 15.67
CA HIS A 134 -24.48 -5.16 14.63
C HIS A 134 -25.41 -3.96 14.35
N GLN A 135 -25.41 -2.94 15.20
CA GLN A 135 -26.21 -1.71 15.06
C GLN A 135 -25.39 -0.57 14.44
N LEU A 136 -24.17 -0.84 14.00
CA LEU A 136 -23.22 0.13 13.47
C LEU A 136 -22.97 -0.11 11.99
N SER A 137 -22.73 0.97 11.23
CA SER A 137 -22.19 0.85 9.87
C SER A 137 -20.75 0.32 9.90
N GLY A 138 -20.25 -0.19 8.76
CA GLY A 138 -18.87 -0.69 8.66
C GLY A 138 -17.82 0.33 9.08
N GLY A 139 -17.95 1.59 8.66
CA GLY A 139 -17.04 2.67 9.09
C GLY A 139 -17.12 2.98 10.59
N GLN A 140 -18.32 2.85 11.20
CA GLN A 140 -18.45 3.00 12.65
C GLN A 140 -17.81 1.83 13.39
N GLN A 141 -17.98 0.59 12.91
CA GLN A 141 -17.31 -0.59 13.49
C GLN A 141 -15.78 -0.46 13.42
N GLN A 142 -15.25 0.00 12.29
CA GLN A 142 -13.83 0.29 12.12
C GLN A 142 -13.33 1.30 13.16
N ARG A 143 -14.05 2.43 13.32
CA ARG A 143 -13.71 3.43 14.33
C ARG A 143 -13.71 2.85 15.73
N VAL A 144 -14.67 2.00 16.08
CA VAL A 144 -14.69 1.31 17.41
C VAL A 144 -13.46 0.41 17.57
N ALA A 145 -13.07 -0.34 16.51
CA ALA A 145 -11.88 -1.19 16.56
C ALA A 145 -10.59 -0.37 16.74
N LEU A 146 -10.49 0.77 16.06
CA LEU A 146 -9.40 1.73 16.25
C LEU A 146 -9.39 2.32 17.67
N ALA A 147 -10.56 2.78 18.19
CA ALA A 147 -10.66 3.26 19.56
C ALA A 147 -10.17 2.23 20.58
N ARG A 148 -10.59 0.96 20.40
CA ARG A 148 -10.15 -0.15 21.25
C ARG A 148 -8.62 -0.36 21.18
N ALA A 149 -8.03 -0.21 20.00
CA ALA A 149 -6.60 -0.40 19.79
C ALA A 149 -5.75 0.76 20.36
N ILE A 150 -6.29 1.99 20.45
CA ILE A 150 -5.52 3.17 20.88
C ILE A 150 -5.81 3.63 22.31
N VAL A 151 -6.87 3.14 22.97
CA VAL A 151 -7.33 3.62 24.29
C VAL A 151 -6.29 3.53 25.41
N TYR A 152 -5.34 2.62 25.30
CA TYR A 152 -4.24 2.47 26.24
C TYR A 152 -2.93 3.11 25.76
N LYS A 153 -2.98 3.91 24.68
CA LYS A 153 -1.86 4.66 24.10
C LYS A 153 -0.66 3.75 23.76
N PRO A 154 -0.84 2.79 22.84
CA PRO A 154 0.25 1.89 22.46
C PRO A 154 1.39 2.68 21.77
N PRO A 155 2.66 2.25 21.92
CA PRO A 155 3.78 2.87 21.21
C PRO A 155 3.78 2.59 19.69
N LEU A 156 3.08 1.54 19.26
CA LEU A 156 2.98 1.14 17.86
C LEU A 156 1.58 0.58 17.58
N LEU A 157 0.97 1.04 16.48
CA LEU A 157 -0.30 0.56 15.96
C LEU A 157 -0.06 -0.33 14.73
N LEU A 158 -0.62 -1.51 14.75
CA LEU A 158 -0.62 -2.46 13.64
C LEU A 158 -2.01 -2.50 12.99
N LEU A 159 -2.08 -2.30 11.69
CA LEU A 159 -3.32 -2.22 10.92
C LEU A 159 -3.29 -3.30 9.82
N ASP A 160 -4.12 -4.32 9.95
CA ASP A 160 -4.25 -5.39 8.96
C ASP A 160 -5.43 -5.10 8.04
N GLU A 161 -5.17 -4.57 6.84
CA GLU A 161 -6.18 -4.17 5.83
C GLU A 161 -7.34 -3.35 6.42
N PRO A 162 -7.07 -2.24 7.10
CA PRO A 162 -8.06 -1.56 7.94
C PRO A 162 -9.28 -1.03 7.19
N LEU A 163 -9.19 -0.80 5.88
CA LEU A 163 -10.24 -0.20 5.07
C LEU A 163 -10.91 -1.18 4.09
N SER A 164 -10.46 -2.44 4.04
CA SER A 164 -10.88 -3.42 3.03
C SER A 164 -12.40 -3.74 3.04
N ASN A 165 -13.05 -3.65 4.20
CA ASN A 165 -14.47 -3.99 4.38
C ASN A 165 -15.41 -2.79 4.17
N LEU A 166 -14.91 -1.66 3.67
CA LEU A 166 -15.71 -0.47 3.37
C LEU A 166 -16.03 -0.40 1.87
N ASP A 167 -17.21 0.14 1.55
CA ASP A 167 -17.51 0.53 0.18
C ASP A 167 -16.58 1.66 -0.32
N ALA A 168 -16.54 1.91 -1.62
CA ALA A 168 -15.58 2.82 -2.23
C ALA A 168 -15.65 4.25 -1.66
N LYS A 169 -16.87 4.80 -1.46
CA LYS A 169 -17.05 6.16 -0.94
C LYS A 169 -16.62 6.27 0.52
N LEU A 170 -17.08 5.35 1.35
CA LEU A 170 -16.69 5.32 2.77
C LEU A 170 -15.18 5.07 2.94
N ARG A 171 -14.56 4.30 2.04
CA ARG A 171 -13.12 4.03 2.06
C ARG A 171 -12.30 5.30 1.79
N GLU A 172 -12.75 6.14 0.86
CA GLU A 172 -12.10 7.42 0.56
C GLU A 172 -12.14 8.36 1.78
N GLU A 173 -13.32 8.55 2.38
CA GLU A 173 -13.50 9.36 3.58
C GLU A 173 -12.68 8.81 4.77
N ALA A 174 -12.71 7.48 4.97
CA ALA A 174 -12.02 6.81 6.06
C ALA A 174 -10.50 6.89 5.94
N ARG A 175 -9.96 6.91 4.72
CA ARG A 175 -8.53 7.06 4.45
C ARG A 175 -8.01 8.40 4.96
N VAL A 176 -8.65 9.50 4.58
CA VAL A 176 -8.28 10.85 5.04
C VAL A 176 -8.40 10.94 6.56
N TRP A 177 -9.53 10.52 7.10
CA TRP A 177 -9.78 10.53 8.54
C TRP A 177 -8.75 9.71 9.34
N LEU A 178 -8.36 8.52 8.83
CA LEU A 178 -7.38 7.66 9.50
C LEU A 178 -5.99 8.30 9.51
N ARG A 179 -5.58 8.93 8.40
CA ARG A 179 -4.32 9.68 8.31
C ARG A 179 -4.29 10.82 9.33
N GLU A 180 -5.32 11.67 9.36
CA GLU A 180 -5.45 12.75 10.33
C GLU A 180 -5.44 12.27 11.78
N LEU A 181 -6.09 11.13 12.07
CA LEU A 181 -6.12 10.54 13.41
C LEU A 181 -4.72 10.12 13.86
N ILE A 182 -3.98 9.40 13.01
CA ILE A 182 -2.62 8.93 13.32
C ILE A 182 -1.68 10.11 13.53
N GLU A 183 -1.73 11.11 12.66
CA GLU A 183 -0.92 12.33 12.78
C GLU A 183 -1.23 13.11 14.07
N ARG A 184 -2.51 13.33 14.36
CA ARG A 184 -2.93 14.04 15.58
C ARG A 184 -2.48 13.34 16.87
N LEU A 185 -2.50 12.01 16.85
CA LEU A 185 -2.11 11.21 18.01
C LEU A 185 -0.60 10.94 18.08
N GLN A 186 0.16 11.28 17.03
CA GLN A 186 1.60 11.05 16.92
C GLN A 186 1.97 9.58 17.19
N ILE A 187 1.14 8.64 16.73
CA ILE A 187 1.34 7.20 16.91
C ILE A 187 2.10 6.65 15.70
N SER A 188 3.17 5.88 15.97
CA SER A 188 3.82 5.10 14.90
C SER A 188 2.88 3.99 14.44
N ALA A 189 2.83 3.72 13.13
CA ALA A 189 1.97 2.67 12.59
C ALA A 189 2.64 1.81 11.53
N VAL A 190 2.28 0.51 11.49
CA VAL A 190 2.54 -0.37 10.35
C VAL A 190 1.18 -0.77 9.79
N CYS A 191 0.94 -0.42 8.54
CA CYS A 191 -0.30 -0.70 7.82
C CYS A 191 -0.06 -1.75 6.74
N VAL A 192 -0.79 -2.85 6.77
CA VAL A 192 -0.81 -3.83 5.67
C VAL A 192 -1.96 -3.51 4.76
N THR A 193 -1.71 -3.43 3.47
CA THR A 193 -2.74 -3.27 2.45
C THR A 193 -2.31 -3.89 1.12
N HIS A 194 -3.28 -4.24 0.29
CA HIS A 194 -3.09 -4.57 -1.12
C HIS A 194 -3.56 -3.42 -2.04
N ASP A 195 -4.17 -2.38 -1.47
CA ASP A 195 -4.64 -1.19 -2.19
C ASP A 195 -3.49 -0.15 -2.25
N GLN A 196 -3.07 0.16 -3.48
CA GLN A 196 -1.99 1.11 -3.75
C GLN A 196 -2.35 2.52 -3.29
N VAL A 197 -3.60 2.95 -3.54
CA VAL A 197 -4.06 4.30 -3.17
C VAL A 197 -4.08 4.46 -1.64
N GLU A 198 -4.46 3.39 -0.93
CA GLU A 198 -4.39 3.37 0.54
C GLU A 198 -2.94 3.50 1.03
N ALA A 199 -2.02 2.72 0.49
CA ALA A 199 -0.61 2.79 0.86
C ALA A 199 0.01 4.17 0.60
N LEU A 200 -0.26 4.74 -0.60
CA LEU A 200 0.26 6.06 -0.99
C LEU A 200 -0.32 7.20 -0.15
N ALA A 201 -1.58 7.10 0.28
CA ALA A 201 -2.23 8.16 1.04
C ALA A 201 -1.97 8.12 2.54
N LEU A 202 -1.76 6.93 3.12
CA LEU A 202 -1.60 6.78 4.56
C LEU A 202 -0.15 6.81 5.02
N ALA A 203 0.79 6.35 4.21
CA ALA A 203 2.16 6.11 4.65
C ALA A 203 3.09 7.29 4.44
N ASP A 204 4.07 7.43 5.34
CA ASP A 204 5.26 8.26 5.13
C ASP A 204 6.29 7.50 4.29
N ARG A 205 6.28 6.15 4.39
CA ARG A 205 7.13 5.25 3.62
C ARG A 205 6.41 3.95 3.29
N VAL A 206 6.58 3.49 2.06
CA VAL A 206 6.01 2.24 1.55
C VAL A 206 7.11 1.21 1.39
N LEU A 207 6.86 -0.01 1.89
CA LEU A 207 7.67 -1.20 1.62
C LEU A 207 6.87 -2.10 0.66
N LEU A 208 7.33 -2.21 -0.57
CA LEU A 208 6.75 -3.13 -1.55
C LEU A 208 7.38 -4.51 -1.36
N LEU A 209 6.53 -5.47 -0.98
CA LEU A 209 6.94 -6.87 -0.81
C LEU A 209 6.57 -7.69 -2.04
N ASP A 210 7.51 -8.50 -2.53
CA ASP A 210 7.25 -9.58 -3.47
C ASP A 210 7.93 -10.87 -3.00
N LYS A 211 7.20 -11.97 -3.06
CA LYS A 211 7.71 -13.35 -2.77
C LYS A 211 8.54 -13.45 -1.48
N GLY A 212 8.14 -12.70 -0.44
CA GLY A 212 8.76 -12.73 0.88
C GLY A 212 9.98 -11.82 1.04
N LYS A 213 10.27 -10.93 0.10
CA LYS A 213 11.36 -9.95 0.15
C LYS A 213 10.85 -8.54 -0.01
N VAL A 214 11.60 -7.57 0.48
CA VAL A 214 11.39 -6.15 0.15
C VAL A 214 11.98 -5.91 -1.23
N GLU A 215 11.13 -5.60 -2.20
CA GLU A 215 11.50 -5.32 -3.58
C GLU A 215 11.96 -3.87 -3.75
N GLN A 216 11.22 -2.96 -3.15
CA GLN A 216 11.55 -1.54 -3.11
C GLN A 216 10.97 -0.92 -1.84
N GLU A 217 11.67 0.06 -1.29
CA GLU A 217 11.15 0.94 -0.24
C GLU A 217 11.45 2.40 -0.59
N GLY A 218 10.57 3.30 -0.16
CA GLY A 218 10.72 4.75 -0.40
C GLY A 218 9.49 5.54 0.01
N ALA A 219 9.56 6.86 -0.11
CA ALA A 219 8.40 7.74 0.03
C ALA A 219 7.34 7.41 -1.05
N PRO A 220 6.04 7.65 -0.77
CA PRO A 220 4.96 7.36 -1.72
C PRO A 220 5.21 7.89 -3.13
N GLU A 221 5.65 9.14 -3.28
CA GLU A 221 5.96 9.73 -4.57
C GLU A 221 7.13 9.00 -5.28
N GLU A 222 8.20 8.64 -4.53
CA GLU A 222 9.34 7.89 -5.09
C GLU A 222 8.89 6.53 -5.61
N MET A 223 8.04 5.83 -4.85
CA MET A 223 7.51 4.52 -5.24
C MET A 223 6.72 4.58 -6.54
N TYR A 224 5.97 5.65 -6.76
CA TYR A 224 5.13 5.83 -7.94
C TYR A 224 5.88 6.38 -9.15
N GLU A 225 6.72 7.42 -8.96
CA GLU A 225 7.40 8.15 -10.05
C GLU A 225 8.77 7.56 -10.40
N ARG A 226 9.38 6.77 -9.53
CA ARG A 226 10.74 6.23 -9.71
C ARG A 226 10.85 4.75 -9.38
N PRO A 227 10.06 3.90 -10.06
CA PRO A 227 10.15 2.45 -9.85
C PRO A 227 11.56 1.96 -10.21
N ARG A 228 12.14 1.11 -9.34
CA ARG A 228 13.49 0.59 -9.52
C ARG A 228 13.54 -0.71 -10.30
N THR A 229 12.44 -1.44 -10.33
CA THR A 229 12.31 -2.72 -11.03
C THR A 229 11.07 -2.75 -11.89
N LEU A 230 11.06 -3.65 -12.87
CA LEU A 230 9.88 -3.89 -13.72
C LEU A 230 8.67 -4.26 -12.86
N PHE A 231 8.86 -5.11 -11.86
CA PHE A 231 7.79 -5.49 -10.93
C PHE A 231 7.20 -4.27 -10.22
N ALA A 232 8.06 -3.39 -9.67
CA ALA A 232 7.57 -2.18 -9.00
C ALA A 232 6.82 -1.25 -9.97
N ALA A 233 7.30 -1.09 -11.20
CA ALA A 233 6.64 -0.30 -12.23
C ALA A 233 5.27 -0.88 -12.60
N GLU A 234 5.18 -2.20 -12.79
CA GLU A 234 3.94 -2.89 -13.15
C GLU A 234 2.94 -2.97 -12.00
N PHE A 235 3.43 -3.16 -10.78
CA PHE A 235 2.57 -3.27 -9.61
C PHE A 235 1.96 -1.93 -9.21
N MET A 236 2.72 -0.82 -9.30
CA MET A 236 2.23 0.51 -8.94
C MET A 236 1.49 1.14 -10.12
N GLY A 237 0.23 1.55 -9.91
CA GLY A 237 -0.59 2.26 -10.90
C GLY A 237 -1.04 1.42 -12.10
N SER A 238 -1.74 2.06 -13.03
CA SER A 238 -2.17 1.46 -14.30
C SER A 238 -1.18 1.80 -15.41
N ASN A 239 -0.76 0.80 -16.18
CA ASN A 239 0.36 0.94 -17.11
C ASN A 239 0.08 0.42 -18.50
N ASN A 240 0.74 1.03 -19.50
CA ASN A 240 1.05 0.41 -20.78
C ASN A 240 2.40 -0.32 -20.69
N ARG A 241 2.47 -1.48 -21.27
CA ARG A 241 3.67 -2.30 -21.39
C ARG A 241 3.98 -2.54 -22.87
N LEU A 242 5.20 -2.19 -23.30
CA LEU A 242 5.67 -2.34 -24.65
C LEU A 242 6.97 -3.15 -24.65
N SER A 243 6.93 -4.34 -25.22
CA SER A 243 8.10 -5.22 -25.33
C SER A 243 8.82 -4.99 -26.66
N GLY A 244 10.13 -4.85 -26.60
CA GLY A 244 10.96 -4.60 -27.80
C GLY A 244 12.43 -4.84 -27.51
N LYS A 245 13.31 -4.36 -28.38
CA LYS A 245 14.78 -4.48 -28.26
C LYS A 245 15.41 -3.10 -28.09
N VAL A 246 16.47 -3.03 -27.30
CA VAL A 246 17.28 -1.81 -27.18
C VAL A 246 18.08 -1.59 -28.44
N MET A 247 17.82 -0.51 -29.15
CA MET A 247 18.45 -0.19 -30.45
C MET A 247 19.57 0.85 -30.33
N GLU A 248 19.46 1.76 -29.35
CA GLU A 248 20.40 2.86 -29.15
C GLU A 248 20.43 3.26 -27.67
N LYS A 249 21.59 3.73 -27.18
CA LYS A 249 21.77 4.24 -25.82
C LYS A 249 22.42 5.62 -25.86
N ARG A 250 21.94 6.56 -25.04
CA ARG A 250 22.50 7.91 -24.87
C ARG A 250 22.47 8.27 -23.37
N GLY A 251 23.57 8.01 -22.68
CA GLY A 251 23.62 8.21 -21.23
C GLY A 251 22.58 7.36 -20.50
N ALA A 252 21.70 7.99 -19.73
CA ALA A 252 20.61 7.33 -19.02
C ALA A 252 19.36 7.04 -19.88
N MET A 253 19.39 7.39 -21.17
CA MET A 253 18.30 7.16 -22.11
C MET A 253 18.60 6.00 -23.03
N ALA A 254 17.56 5.26 -23.39
CA ALA A 254 17.65 4.24 -24.44
C ALA A 254 16.49 4.36 -25.42
N ARG A 255 16.73 3.94 -26.65
CA ARG A 255 15.70 3.76 -27.67
C ARG A 255 15.33 2.30 -27.73
N ILE A 256 14.08 2.01 -27.41
CA ILE A 256 13.50 0.68 -27.56
C ILE A 256 12.65 0.63 -28.83
N ALA A 257 12.71 -0.47 -29.56
CA ALA A 257 11.92 -0.66 -30.77
C ALA A 257 11.28 -2.05 -30.80
N GLY A 258 10.07 -2.10 -31.34
CA GLY A 258 9.34 -3.30 -31.68
C GLY A 258 8.84 -3.24 -33.13
N THR A 259 7.94 -4.14 -33.53
CA THR A 259 7.40 -4.17 -34.89
C THR A 259 6.61 -2.91 -35.22
N GLY A 260 7.18 -2.04 -36.08
CA GLY A 260 6.53 -0.81 -36.54
C GLY A 260 6.52 0.37 -35.59
N TRP A 261 7.30 0.31 -34.47
CA TRP A 261 7.41 1.41 -33.53
C TRP A 261 8.81 1.52 -32.91
N ALA A 262 9.17 2.72 -32.49
CA ALA A 262 10.39 2.97 -31.74
C ALA A 262 10.21 4.20 -30.84
N LEU A 263 10.65 4.10 -29.58
CA LEU A 263 10.47 5.13 -28.58
C LEU A 263 11.74 5.32 -27.73
N TRP A 264 12.01 6.56 -27.34
CA TRP A 264 13.02 6.89 -26.33
C TRP A 264 12.42 6.85 -24.94
N GLY A 265 13.17 6.32 -23.97
CA GLY A 265 12.79 6.31 -22.56
C GLY A 265 14.00 6.25 -21.63
N GLN A 266 13.75 6.37 -20.34
CA GLN A 266 14.76 6.26 -19.29
C GLN A 266 15.14 4.79 -19.07
N LEU A 267 16.42 4.47 -19.18
CA LEU A 267 16.95 3.15 -18.88
C LEU A 267 17.00 2.97 -17.34
N ARG A 268 16.28 1.97 -16.82
CA ARG A 268 16.18 1.62 -15.40
C ARG A 268 16.93 0.35 -15.03
N ALA A 269 17.22 -0.50 -15.99
CA ALA A 269 18.05 -1.68 -15.83
C ALA A 269 19.21 -1.64 -16.84
N ASP A 270 20.36 -2.21 -16.49
CA ASP A 270 21.45 -2.34 -17.46
C ASP A 270 21.03 -3.32 -18.56
N ARG A 271 20.98 -2.83 -19.78
CA ARG A 271 20.62 -3.59 -20.99
C ARG A 271 21.62 -3.29 -22.08
N GLN A 272 22.04 -4.32 -22.80
CA GLN A 272 22.93 -4.16 -23.94
C GLN A 272 22.15 -3.88 -25.22
N LEU A 273 22.82 -3.36 -26.25
CA LEU A 273 22.22 -3.18 -27.57
C LEU A 273 21.78 -4.54 -28.13
N GLY A 274 20.56 -4.59 -28.68
CA GLY A 274 19.95 -5.81 -29.22
C GLY A 274 19.25 -6.69 -28.18
N GLU A 275 19.43 -6.45 -26.89
CA GLU A 275 18.72 -7.20 -25.82
C GLU A 275 17.24 -6.84 -25.79
N GLU A 276 16.44 -7.83 -25.41
CA GLU A 276 15.03 -7.63 -25.13
C GLU A 276 14.84 -6.78 -23.88
N ALA A 277 13.92 -5.84 -23.94
CA ALA A 277 13.57 -4.94 -22.87
C ALA A 277 12.06 -4.70 -22.86
N THR A 278 11.57 -4.27 -21.71
CA THR A 278 10.18 -3.85 -21.54
C THR A 278 10.13 -2.37 -21.18
N ALA A 279 9.43 -1.59 -22.00
CA ALA A 279 9.11 -0.21 -21.66
C ALA A 279 7.75 -0.16 -20.95
N VAL A 280 7.68 0.62 -19.87
CA VAL A 280 6.49 0.83 -19.05
C VAL A 280 6.21 2.31 -18.93
N ILE A 281 4.95 2.72 -19.15
CA ILE A 281 4.47 4.09 -18.94
C ILE A 281 3.08 4.06 -18.32
N ARG A 282 2.82 5.01 -17.44
CA ARG A 282 1.51 5.21 -16.83
C ARG A 282 0.46 5.62 -17.85
N LEU A 283 -0.80 5.23 -17.64
CA LEU A 283 -1.89 5.59 -18.56
C LEU A 283 -2.10 7.11 -18.62
N GLU A 284 -2.03 7.79 -17.49
CA GLU A 284 -2.14 9.24 -17.36
C GLU A 284 -0.94 10.02 -17.91
N ARG A 285 0.18 9.33 -18.17
CA ARG A 285 1.39 9.90 -18.79
C ARG A 285 1.47 9.61 -20.30
N THR A 286 0.55 8.80 -20.82
CA THR A 286 0.41 8.55 -22.25
C THR A 286 -0.48 9.65 -22.84
N LEU A 287 0.11 10.61 -23.56
CA LEU A 287 -0.59 11.80 -24.00
C LEU A 287 -1.22 11.61 -25.38
N ILE A 288 -2.47 12.03 -25.52
CA ILE A 288 -3.20 11.99 -26.80
C ILE A 288 -2.96 13.31 -27.54
N GLN A 289 -2.55 13.22 -28.80
CA GLN A 289 -2.30 14.38 -29.68
C GLN A 289 -2.96 14.20 -31.03
N HIS A 290 -3.18 15.30 -31.77
CA HIS A 290 -3.77 15.29 -33.10
C HIS A 290 -2.75 15.56 -34.23
N THR A 291 -1.50 15.81 -33.85
CA THR A 291 -0.39 16.07 -34.77
C THR A 291 0.78 15.15 -34.43
N ALA A 292 1.52 14.75 -35.45
CA ALA A 292 2.76 14.01 -35.24
C ALA A 292 3.80 14.88 -34.48
N GLY A 293 4.63 14.24 -33.70
CA GLY A 293 5.67 14.90 -32.91
C GLY A 293 6.74 13.93 -32.45
N ASP A 294 7.66 14.42 -31.63
CA ASP A 294 8.74 13.61 -31.07
C ASP A 294 8.19 12.55 -30.08
N ASN A 295 8.73 11.36 -30.17
CA ASN A 295 8.34 10.19 -29.36
C ASN A 295 6.84 9.89 -29.42
N CYS A 296 6.25 10.07 -30.62
CA CYS A 296 4.84 9.85 -30.93
C CYS A 296 4.65 8.66 -31.84
N LEU A 297 3.57 7.94 -31.65
CA LEU A 297 3.14 6.86 -32.53
C LEU A 297 1.76 7.15 -33.12
N PRO A 298 1.52 6.95 -34.43
CA PRO A 298 0.19 7.06 -35.02
C PRO A 298 -0.71 5.99 -34.41
N ALA A 299 -1.93 6.37 -34.08
CA ALA A 299 -2.85 5.50 -33.33
C ALA A 299 -4.27 5.59 -33.91
N THR A 300 -4.98 4.46 -33.90
CA THR A 300 -6.40 4.40 -34.25
C THR A 300 -7.20 4.10 -32.99
N LEU A 301 -8.17 4.94 -32.68
CA LEU A 301 -9.08 4.71 -31.55
C LEU A 301 -9.92 3.45 -31.80
N GLU A 302 -9.87 2.49 -30.86
CA GLU A 302 -10.73 1.30 -30.91
C GLU A 302 -12.00 1.50 -30.05
N THR A 303 -11.84 2.06 -28.85
CA THR A 303 -12.96 2.34 -27.95
C THR A 303 -12.59 3.40 -26.93
N ALA A 304 -13.62 4.01 -26.35
CA ALA A 304 -13.49 4.92 -25.22
C ALA A 304 -14.59 4.65 -24.21
N VAL A 305 -14.25 4.61 -22.94
CA VAL A 305 -15.16 4.34 -21.82
C VAL A 305 -15.11 5.50 -20.85
N TYR A 306 -16.27 6.05 -20.50
CA TYR A 306 -16.37 7.08 -19.46
C TYR A 306 -16.44 6.42 -18.08
N LEU A 307 -15.54 6.82 -17.18
CA LEU A 307 -15.41 6.24 -15.85
C LEU A 307 -15.94 7.17 -14.73
N GLY A 308 -16.55 8.30 -15.09
CA GLY A 308 -17.08 9.29 -14.16
C GLY A 308 -16.17 10.49 -14.01
N ASP A 309 -14.91 10.28 -13.64
CA ASP A 309 -13.88 11.31 -13.47
C ASP A 309 -13.00 11.52 -14.70
N ARG A 310 -12.98 10.54 -15.61
CA ARG A 310 -12.13 10.53 -16.80
C ARG A 310 -12.66 9.62 -17.88
N TRP A 311 -12.11 9.76 -19.08
CA TRP A 311 -12.23 8.83 -20.19
C TRP A 311 -11.04 7.89 -20.24
N ASP A 312 -11.29 6.62 -20.45
CA ASP A 312 -10.28 5.60 -20.71
C ASP A 312 -10.35 5.23 -22.19
N HIS A 313 -9.35 5.67 -22.95
CA HIS A 313 -9.27 5.45 -24.39
C HIS A 313 -8.37 4.25 -24.68
N LEU A 314 -8.84 3.32 -25.48
CA LEU A 314 -8.04 2.22 -26.02
C LEU A 314 -7.72 2.51 -27.48
N TYR A 315 -6.44 2.52 -27.80
CA TYR A 315 -5.91 2.74 -29.14
C TYR A 315 -5.20 1.51 -29.67
N ARG A 316 -5.24 1.35 -30.99
CA ARG A 316 -4.36 0.44 -31.73
C ARG A 316 -3.19 1.21 -32.31
N VAL A 317 -1.98 0.71 -32.07
CA VAL A 317 -0.71 1.21 -32.63
C VAL A 317 0.00 0.05 -33.30
N GLY A 318 -0.18 -0.14 -34.64
CA GLY A 318 0.23 -1.38 -35.31
C GLY A 318 -0.46 -2.61 -34.67
N GLU A 319 0.34 -3.52 -34.12
CA GLU A 319 -0.17 -4.71 -33.41
C GLU A 319 -0.40 -4.46 -31.88
N LEU A 320 0.04 -3.33 -31.36
CA LEU A 320 -0.08 -3.00 -29.93
C LEU A 320 -1.46 -2.43 -29.61
N ARG A 321 -1.92 -2.74 -28.40
CA ARG A 321 -3.02 -2.03 -27.74
C ARG A 321 -2.47 -1.15 -26.65
N VAL A 322 -2.75 0.15 -26.75
CA VAL A 322 -2.25 1.17 -25.83
C VAL A 322 -3.44 1.93 -25.26
N ARG A 323 -3.47 2.08 -23.93
CA ARG A 323 -4.50 2.86 -23.24
C ARG A 323 -3.96 4.25 -22.88
N ALA A 324 -4.85 5.23 -22.88
CA ALA A 324 -4.54 6.57 -22.39
C ALA A 324 -5.74 7.16 -21.66
N TRP A 325 -5.50 7.85 -20.57
CA TRP A 325 -6.54 8.57 -19.87
C TRP A 325 -6.66 9.99 -20.41
N ALA A 326 -7.90 10.49 -20.51
CA ALA A 326 -8.22 11.84 -20.94
C ALA A 326 -9.36 12.44 -20.12
N GLU A 327 -9.36 13.75 -19.96
CA GLU A 327 -10.44 14.48 -19.30
C GLU A 327 -11.65 14.68 -20.22
N THR A 328 -11.42 14.64 -21.54
CA THR A 328 -12.42 14.89 -22.58
C THR A 328 -12.75 13.64 -23.37
N PRO A 329 -13.97 13.55 -23.95
CA PRO A 329 -14.29 12.50 -24.89
C PRO A 329 -13.37 12.51 -26.11
N PRO A 330 -13.28 11.39 -26.85
CA PRO A 330 -12.40 11.32 -28.01
C PRO A 330 -12.82 12.30 -29.09
N ALA A 331 -11.86 13.08 -29.59
CA ALA A 331 -12.08 13.98 -30.71
C ALA A 331 -12.08 13.21 -32.04
N GLN A 332 -12.67 13.78 -33.09
CA GLN A 332 -12.58 13.26 -34.45
C GLN A 332 -11.22 13.62 -35.08
N GLY A 333 -10.75 12.80 -35.99
CA GLY A 333 -9.53 13.03 -36.76
C GLY A 333 -8.38 12.10 -36.42
N PRO A 334 -7.16 12.42 -36.88
CA PRO A 334 -5.99 11.60 -36.63
C PRO A 334 -5.59 11.65 -35.17
N HIS A 335 -5.15 10.52 -34.62
CA HIS A 335 -4.65 10.42 -33.25
C HIS A 335 -3.18 9.99 -33.26
N TYR A 336 -2.42 10.59 -32.39
CA TYR A 336 -1.04 10.22 -32.08
C TYR A 336 -0.92 10.04 -30.58
N LEU A 337 -0.24 9.01 -30.14
CA LEU A 337 0.10 8.82 -28.74
C LEU A 337 1.53 9.26 -28.52
N ARG A 338 1.72 10.26 -27.68
CA ARG A 338 3.04 10.72 -27.25
C ARG A 338 3.43 10.02 -25.96
N PHE A 339 4.65 9.54 -25.92
CA PHE A 339 5.29 8.87 -24.78
C PHE A 339 6.43 9.76 -24.29
N PRO A 340 6.20 10.67 -23.30
CA PRO A 340 7.27 11.52 -22.79
C PRO A 340 8.46 10.68 -22.33
N PRO A 341 9.68 10.92 -22.85
CA PRO A 341 10.83 10.05 -22.57
C PRO A 341 11.17 9.96 -21.07
N GLU A 342 10.92 11.02 -20.33
CA GLU A 342 11.10 11.11 -18.89
C GLU A 342 10.11 10.25 -18.09
N SER A 343 8.98 9.88 -18.68
CA SER A 343 7.92 9.06 -18.09
C SER A 343 7.85 7.65 -18.62
N LEU A 344 8.67 7.32 -19.62
CA LEU A 344 8.79 5.97 -20.21
C LEU A 344 10.01 5.27 -19.60
N TRP A 345 9.81 4.24 -18.81
CA TRP A 345 10.87 3.49 -18.15
C TRP A 345 11.18 2.20 -18.89
N ILE A 346 12.46 1.93 -19.14
CA ILE A 346 12.95 0.75 -19.88
C ILE A 346 13.72 -0.15 -18.90
N PHE A 347 13.22 -1.39 -18.75
CA PHE A 347 13.75 -2.43 -17.87
C PHE A 347 14.33 -3.60 -18.67
#